data_c645e74fbe94b62c057bd7b75a07f137
#
_entry.id   c645e74fbe94b62c057bd7b75a07f137
#
_cell.length_a   1.000
_cell.length_b   1.000
_cell.length_c   1.000
_cell.angle_alpha   90.00
_cell.angle_beta   90.00
_cell.angle_gamma   90.00
#
_symmetry.space_group_name_H-M   'P 1'
#
loop_
_entity.id
_entity.type
_entity.pdbx_description
1 polymer ?
#
loop_
_entity_poly.entity_id
_entity_poly.type
_entity_poly.pdbx_seq_one_letter_code
_entity_poly.pdbx_strand_id
1 'polypeptide(L)'
;MAYFYCDFRDPKKQEVTGLLASLVSQLSAKSDPCYNILSALYSKYDGGSRRPDDDALLSCLEQMIKTEGLPTVYIIIDGLDECPNDSGVKSHREWVLGLVNKLVDLQLPNVRICATSRPEADIQTAVASLASRAVSLHDEAGQKKDIADYVRFVVNSDMKMRKWRENDKEMVITVLSQKADGM
;
A
#
# COMPACT_ATOMS: atom_id res chain seq x y z
N MET A 1 1.14 -3.53 13.74
CA MET A 1 0.99 -3.39 12.29
C MET A 1 -0.25 -2.57 12.02
N ALA A 2 -0.13 -1.56 11.16
CA ALA A 2 -1.22 -0.77 10.61
C ALA A 2 -1.09 -0.76 9.08
N TYR A 3 -2.21 -0.70 8.38
CA TYR A 3 -2.19 -0.83 6.93
C TYR A 3 -3.29 0.01 6.28
N PHE A 4 -3.06 0.35 5.01
CA PHE A 4 -4.04 1.02 4.17
C PHE A 4 -3.92 0.50 2.74
N TYR A 5 -5.06 0.23 2.11
CA TYR A 5 -5.17 -0.16 0.70
C TYR A 5 -5.75 1.02 -0.07
N CYS A 6 -4.97 1.59 -0.96
CA CYS A 6 -5.49 2.52 -1.95
C CYS A 6 -6.43 1.77 -2.90
N ASP A 7 -7.49 2.42 -3.38
CA ASP A 7 -8.43 1.81 -4.33
C ASP A 7 -9.05 2.92 -5.19
N PHE A 8 -8.75 2.91 -6.49
CA PHE A 8 -9.25 3.92 -7.43
C PHE A 8 -10.78 3.92 -7.58
N ARG A 9 -11.47 2.88 -7.10
CA ARG A 9 -12.95 2.78 -7.12
C ARG A 9 -13.62 3.40 -5.90
N ASP A 10 -12.87 3.65 -4.84
CA ASP A 10 -13.39 4.23 -3.59
C ASP A 10 -12.69 5.56 -3.28
N PRO A 11 -13.36 6.71 -3.49
CA PRO A 11 -12.77 8.02 -3.23
C PRO A 11 -12.19 8.17 -1.82
N LYS A 12 -12.79 7.53 -0.81
CA LYS A 12 -12.28 7.59 0.57
C LYS A 12 -10.94 6.88 0.76
N LYS A 13 -10.63 5.96 -0.15
CA LYS A 13 -9.36 5.22 -0.17
C LYS A 13 -8.30 5.86 -1.06
N GLN A 14 -8.59 7.02 -1.60
CA GLN A 14 -7.68 7.83 -2.41
C GLN A 14 -7.19 9.06 -1.64
N GLU A 15 -7.86 9.42 -0.54
CA GLU A 15 -7.59 10.62 0.22
C GLU A 15 -6.61 10.38 1.37
N VAL A 16 -5.72 11.34 1.61
CA VAL A 16 -4.77 11.31 2.73
C VAL A 16 -5.47 11.25 4.07
N THR A 17 -6.59 11.97 4.21
CA THR A 17 -7.41 11.94 5.43
C THR A 17 -7.86 10.53 5.78
N GLY A 18 -8.33 9.76 4.78
CA GLY A 18 -8.74 8.37 4.97
C GLY A 18 -7.58 7.46 5.39
N LEU A 19 -6.41 7.64 4.78
CA LEU A 19 -5.19 6.93 5.12
C LEU A 19 -4.75 7.24 6.55
N LEU A 20 -4.61 8.51 6.92
CA LEU A 20 -4.19 8.94 8.25
C LEU A 20 -5.16 8.46 9.33
N ALA A 21 -6.48 8.65 9.13
CA ALA A 21 -7.50 8.21 10.07
C ALA A 21 -7.47 6.68 10.27
N SER A 22 -7.25 5.91 9.20
CA SER A 22 -7.13 4.46 9.26
C SER A 22 -5.91 4.02 10.08
N LEU A 23 -4.73 4.61 9.82
CA LEU A 23 -3.50 4.28 10.55
C LEU A 23 -3.61 4.64 12.05
N VAL A 24 -4.09 5.84 12.35
CA VAL A 24 -4.30 6.32 13.73
C VAL A 24 -5.27 5.40 14.49
N SER A 25 -6.40 5.05 13.88
CA SER A 25 -7.39 4.13 14.47
C SER A 25 -6.81 2.75 14.74
N GLN A 26 -6.05 2.18 13.80
CA GLN A 26 -5.48 0.85 13.96
C GLN A 26 -4.36 0.81 15.02
N LEU A 27 -3.57 1.87 15.16
CA LEU A 27 -2.54 1.96 16.20
C LEU A 27 -3.15 2.16 17.57
N SER A 28 -4.19 3.00 17.70
CA SER A 28 -4.89 3.21 18.97
C SER A 28 -5.54 1.94 19.51
N ALA A 29 -6.07 1.09 18.63
CA ALA A 29 -6.68 -0.18 19.02
C ALA A 29 -5.70 -1.24 19.57
N LYS A 30 -4.38 -0.98 19.46
CA LYS A 30 -3.34 -1.96 19.83
C LYS A 30 -2.44 -1.53 20.97
N SER A 31 -2.59 -0.32 21.47
CA SER A 31 -1.71 0.25 22.48
C SER A 31 -2.44 1.30 23.32
N ASP A 32 -2.49 1.11 24.63
CA ASP A 32 -3.11 2.08 25.55
C ASP A 32 -2.51 3.49 25.44
N PRO A 33 -1.18 3.69 25.33
CA PRO A 33 -0.61 5.01 25.07
C PRO A 33 -1.13 5.64 23.77
N CYS A 34 -1.22 4.86 22.68
CA CYS A 34 -1.79 5.36 21.43
C CYS A 34 -3.28 5.68 21.54
N TYR A 35 -4.03 4.86 22.28
CA TYR A 35 -5.44 5.14 22.59
C TYR A 35 -5.60 6.48 23.32
N ASN A 36 -4.77 6.75 24.32
CA ASN A 36 -4.81 8.00 25.09
C ASN A 36 -4.52 9.23 24.18
N ILE A 37 -3.57 9.10 23.24
CA ILE A 37 -3.28 10.17 22.27
C ILE A 37 -4.49 10.42 21.36
N LEU A 38 -5.13 9.37 20.85
CA LEU A 38 -6.35 9.51 20.04
C LEU A 38 -7.52 10.08 20.86
N SER A 39 -7.69 9.66 22.11
CA SER A 39 -8.73 10.16 23.00
C SER A 39 -8.57 11.66 23.29
N ALA A 40 -7.34 12.12 23.45
CA ALA A 40 -7.04 13.55 23.60
C ALA A 40 -7.39 14.34 22.32
N LEU A 41 -7.05 13.80 21.14
CA LEU A 41 -7.45 14.40 19.87
C LEU A 41 -8.97 14.45 19.73
N TYR A 42 -9.66 13.37 20.03
CA TYR A 42 -11.13 13.28 19.98
C TYR A 42 -11.79 14.35 20.88
N SER A 43 -11.28 14.52 22.10
CA SER A 43 -11.77 15.54 23.04
C SER A 43 -11.54 16.96 22.53
N LYS A 44 -10.39 17.23 21.88
CA LYS A 44 -10.06 18.52 21.27
C LYS A 44 -11.03 18.87 20.13
N TYR A 45 -11.61 17.87 19.48
CA TYR A 45 -12.56 18.04 18.38
C TYR A 45 -14.02 17.79 18.82
N ASP A 46 -14.35 18.26 20.02
CA ASP A 46 -15.69 18.27 20.60
C ASP A 46 -16.37 16.88 20.60
N GLY A 47 -15.61 15.86 21.00
CA GLY A 47 -16.11 14.51 21.06
C GLY A 47 -16.53 13.94 19.69
N GLY A 48 -15.84 14.35 18.63
CA GLY A 48 -16.10 13.92 17.26
C GLY A 48 -17.15 14.73 16.50
N SER A 49 -17.68 15.83 17.09
CA SER A 49 -18.61 16.73 16.41
C SER A 49 -17.93 17.53 15.28
N ARG A 50 -16.63 17.74 15.38
CA ARG A 50 -15.79 18.29 14.32
C ARG A 50 -14.80 17.25 13.82
N ARG A 51 -14.50 17.27 12.52
CA ARG A 51 -13.49 16.39 11.94
C ARG A 51 -12.11 17.04 12.10
N PRO A 52 -11.07 16.29 12.54
CA PRO A 52 -9.71 16.74 12.48
C PRO A 52 -9.27 16.90 11.02
N ASP A 53 -8.43 17.90 10.78
CA ASP A 53 -7.76 18.06 9.49
C ASP A 53 -6.54 17.12 9.35
N ASP A 54 -5.95 17.08 8.17
CA ASP A 54 -4.82 16.20 7.88
C ASP A 54 -3.61 16.49 8.74
N ASP A 55 -3.34 17.74 9.08
CA ASP A 55 -2.22 18.12 9.94
C ASP A 55 -2.42 17.63 11.37
N ALA A 56 -3.64 17.70 11.90
CA ALA A 56 -3.97 17.18 13.22
C ALA A 56 -3.86 15.64 13.27
N LEU A 57 -4.35 14.96 12.24
CA LEU A 57 -4.24 13.49 12.12
C LEU A 57 -2.78 13.05 11.99
N LEU A 58 -2.00 13.77 11.18
CA LEU A 58 -0.58 13.51 11.02
C LEU A 58 0.19 13.73 12.31
N SER A 59 -0.06 14.84 13.01
CA SER A 59 0.53 15.09 14.33
C SER A 59 0.18 13.99 15.35
N CYS A 60 -1.06 13.51 15.32
CA CYS A 60 -1.50 12.38 16.15
C CYS A 60 -0.73 11.09 15.81
N LEU A 61 -0.60 10.76 14.52
CA LEU A 61 0.18 9.61 14.06
C LEU A 61 1.64 9.70 14.49
N GLU A 62 2.28 10.87 14.31
CA GLU A 62 3.66 11.10 14.73
C GLU A 62 3.85 10.91 16.24
N GLN A 63 2.95 11.44 17.06
CA GLN A 63 2.98 11.24 18.50
C GLN A 63 2.87 9.75 18.86
N MET A 64 1.97 9.01 18.21
CA MET A 64 1.80 7.58 18.45
C MET A 64 3.07 6.80 18.13
N ILE A 65 3.67 6.99 16.95
CA ILE A 65 4.85 6.21 16.53
C ILE A 65 6.12 6.59 17.29
N LYS A 66 6.18 7.81 17.87
CA LYS A 66 7.27 8.28 18.74
C LYS A 66 7.13 7.85 20.20
N THR A 67 6.02 7.21 20.56
CA THR A 67 5.78 6.77 21.95
C THR A 67 6.83 5.75 22.36
N GLU A 68 7.49 6.01 23.49
CA GLU A 68 8.48 5.10 24.05
C GLU A 68 7.86 3.76 24.46
N GLY A 69 8.63 2.69 24.32
CA GLY A 69 8.19 1.35 24.70
C GLY A 69 7.25 0.66 23.70
N LEU A 70 6.93 1.29 22.57
CA LEU A 70 6.19 0.61 21.51
C LEU A 70 7.04 -0.50 20.87
N PRO A 71 6.44 -1.66 20.59
CA PRO A 71 7.08 -2.67 19.77
C PRO A 71 7.27 -2.14 18.34
N THR A 72 8.01 -2.89 17.52
CA THR A 72 8.17 -2.52 16.11
C THR A 72 6.82 -2.31 15.43
N VAL A 73 6.65 -1.12 14.87
CA VAL A 73 5.46 -0.69 14.13
C VAL A 73 5.71 -0.92 12.63
N TYR A 74 4.88 -1.74 12.03
CA TYR A 74 4.84 -1.93 10.57
C TYR A 74 3.71 -1.10 10.00
N ILE A 75 4.00 -0.22 9.06
CA ILE A 75 3.04 0.56 8.29
C ILE A 75 3.07 0.01 6.86
N ILE A 76 1.93 -0.45 6.36
CA ILE A 76 1.79 -0.99 5.01
C ILE A 76 0.85 -0.10 4.21
N ILE A 77 1.31 0.40 3.08
CA ILE A 77 0.51 1.19 2.13
C ILE A 77 0.54 0.44 0.80
N ASP A 78 -0.58 -0.14 0.44
CA ASP A 78 -0.73 -0.96 -0.75
C ASP A 78 -1.37 -0.17 -1.88
N GLY A 79 -0.82 -0.29 -3.10
CA GLY A 79 -1.39 0.29 -4.31
C GLY A 79 -1.21 1.80 -4.42
N LEU A 80 0.00 2.34 -4.23
CA LEU A 80 0.26 3.79 -4.39
C LEU A 80 -0.16 4.34 -5.76
N ASP A 81 -0.08 3.53 -6.81
CA ASP A 81 -0.51 3.87 -8.16
C ASP A 81 -2.02 4.07 -8.29
N GLU A 82 -2.80 3.52 -7.36
CA GLU A 82 -4.25 3.69 -7.34
C GLU A 82 -4.69 5.04 -6.75
N CYS A 83 -3.79 5.79 -6.13
CA CYS A 83 -4.03 7.18 -5.77
C CYS A 83 -4.03 8.07 -7.02
N PRO A 84 -5.04 8.95 -7.20
CA PRO A 84 -5.11 9.83 -8.36
C PRO A 84 -3.89 10.75 -8.47
N ASN A 85 -3.37 10.89 -9.68
CA ASN A 85 -2.33 11.86 -10.02
C ASN A 85 -2.95 13.01 -10.82
N ASP A 86 -3.90 13.71 -10.21
CA ASP A 86 -4.68 14.75 -10.85
C ASP A 86 -3.87 16.05 -10.94
N SER A 87 -4.16 16.86 -11.95
CA SER A 87 -3.51 18.15 -12.21
C SER A 87 -3.99 19.28 -11.28
N GLY A 88 -4.05 19.03 -9.96
CA GLY A 88 -4.31 20.05 -8.94
C GLY A 88 -3.03 20.73 -8.44
N VAL A 89 -3.16 21.63 -7.45
CA VAL A 89 -2.00 22.26 -6.78
C VAL A 89 -1.10 21.22 -6.12
N LYS A 90 -1.66 20.13 -5.63
CA LYS A 90 -1.00 18.85 -5.27
C LYS A 90 -2.00 17.73 -5.48
N SER A 91 -1.58 16.68 -6.16
CA SER A 91 -2.41 15.48 -6.34
C SER A 91 -2.49 14.67 -5.04
N HIS A 92 -3.52 13.83 -4.91
CA HIS A 92 -3.63 12.89 -3.76
C HIS A 92 -2.40 11.99 -3.66
N ARG A 93 -1.87 11.54 -4.80
CA ARG A 93 -0.65 10.75 -4.87
C ARG A 93 0.57 11.49 -4.32
N GLU A 94 0.78 12.74 -4.72
CA GLU A 94 1.88 13.57 -4.18
C GLU A 94 1.79 13.75 -2.67
N TRP A 95 0.58 13.88 -2.13
CA TRP A 95 0.37 13.95 -0.70
C TRP A 95 0.73 12.66 0.02
N VAL A 96 0.32 11.50 -0.52
CA VAL A 96 0.65 10.19 0.05
C VAL A 96 2.14 9.93 -0.02
N LEU A 97 2.79 10.25 -1.15
CA LEU A 97 4.24 10.14 -1.30
C LEU A 97 4.98 11.09 -0.34
N GLY A 98 4.49 12.31 -0.16
CA GLY A 98 5.00 13.26 0.82
C GLY A 98 4.85 12.77 2.26
N LEU A 99 3.76 12.10 2.59
CA LEU A 99 3.57 11.45 3.88
C LEU A 99 4.59 10.32 4.11
N VAL A 100 4.78 9.46 3.12
CA VAL A 100 5.81 8.39 3.20
C VAL A 100 7.19 8.98 3.45
N ASN A 101 7.55 10.02 2.68
CA ASN A 101 8.82 10.73 2.86
C ASN A 101 8.96 11.26 4.29
N LYS A 102 7.95 11.98 4.77
CA LYS A 102 7.93 12.57 6.13
C LYS A 102 8.09 11.48 7.21
N LEU A 103 7.42 10.34 7.07
CA LEU A 103 7.54 9.23 8.03
C LEU A 103 8.94 8.59 8.00
N VAL A 104 9.56 8.48 6.84
CA VAL A 104 10.94 7.98 6.70
C VAL A 104 11.94 8.96 7.30
N ASP A 105 11.77 10.25 7.08
CA ASP A 105 12.64 11.31 7.61
C ASP A 105 12.65 11.38 9.14
N LEU A 106 11.63 10.85 9.81
CA LEU A 106 11.64 10.71 11.28
C LEU A 106 12.72 9.73 11.78
N GLN A 107 13.26 8.89 10.93
CA GLN A 107 14.35 7.92 11.23
C GLN A 107 14.12 7.09 12.50
N LEU A 108 12.88 6.74 12.81
CA LEU A 108 12.53 5.98 14.00
C LEU A 108 12.97 4.51 13.87
N PRO A 109 13.82 4.01 14.78
CA PRO A 109 14.39 2.66 14.66
C PRO A 109 13.36 1.54 14.79
N ASN A 110 12.22 1.83 15.41
CA ASN A 110 11.11 0.90 15.62
C ASN A 110 10.02 0.99 14.54
N VAL A 111 10.16 1.82 13.51
CA VAL A 111 9.18 1.95 12.41
C VAL A 111 9.71 1.28 11.14
N ARG A 112 8.86 0.52 10.50
CA ARG A 112 9.12 -0.12 9.19
C ARG A 112 7.97 0.20 8.27
N ILE A 113 8.27 0.74 7.09
CA ILE A 113 7.29 1.11 6.08
C ILE A 113 7.46 0.15 4.90
N CYS A 114 6.35 -0.41 4.45
CA CYS A 114 6.26 -1.19 3.22
C CYS A 114 5.24 -0.51 2.32
N ALA A 115 5.64 -0.16 1.11
CA ALA A 115 4.75 0.38 0.10
C ALA A 115 4.78 -0.51 -1.14
N THR A 116 3.63 -0.71 -1.76
CA THR A 116 3.52 -1.41 -3.05
C THR A 116 2.98 -0.47 -4.10
N SER A 117 3.38 -0.68 -5.33
CA SER A 117 2.92 0.11 -6.48
C SER A 117 3.27 -0.59 -7.79
N ARG A 118 2.55 -0.25 -8.86
CA ARG A 118 3.06 -0.45 -10.22
C ARG A 118 4.27 0.44 -10.47
N PRO A 119 5.14 0.10 -11.47
CA PRO A 119 6.37 0.84 -11.75
C PRO A 119 6.08 2.16 -12.50
N GLU A 120 5.40 3.10 -11.85
CA GLU A 120 5.14 4.43 -12.38
C GLU A 120 6.33 5.38 -12.11
N ALA A 121 6.70 6.20 -13.08
CA ALA A 121 7.92 7.01 -13.06
C ALA A 121 7.96 8.03 -11.90
N ASP A 122 6.83 8.66 -11.59
CA ASP A 122 6.69 9.61 -10.48
C ASP A 122 6.87 8.93 -9.12
N ILE A 123 6.26 7.76 -8.93
CA ILE A 123 6.39 6.96 -7.71
C ILE A 123 7.83 6.46 -7.56
N GLN A 124 8.41 5.88 -8.64
CA GLN A 124 9.79 5.41 -8.61
C GLN A 124 10.76 6.53 -8.22
N THR A 125 10.59 7.71 -8.81
CA THR A 125 11.44 8.87 -8.50
C THR A 125 11.29 9.29 -7.03
N ALA A 126 10.06 9.34 -6.52
CA ALA A 126 9.80 9.75 -5.15
C ALA A 126 10.34 8.78 -4.09
N VAL A 127 10.26 7.46 -4.34
CA VAL A 127 10.64 6.44 -3.36
C VAL A 127 12.07 5.92 -3.52
N ALA A 128 12.74 6.17 -4.65
CA ALA A 128 14.07 5.62 -4.95
C ALA A 128 15.12 5.96 -3.89
N SER A 129 15.09 7.19 -3.36
CA SER A 129 16.02 7.64 -2.32
C SER A 129 15.61 7.21 -0.90
N LEU A 130 14.38 6.80 -0.70
CA LEU A 130 13.80 6.45 0.60
C LEU A 130 13.90 4.95 0.89
N ALA A 131 13.83 4.12 -0.15
CA ALA A 131 13.77 2.69 -0.02
C ALA A 131 15.14 2.09 0.37
N SER A 132 15.22 1.48 1.54
CA SER A 132 16.38 0.67 1.93
C SER A 132 16.45 -0.66 1.17
N ARG A 133 15.31 -1.14 0.66
CA ARG A 133 15.18 -2.34 -0.16
C ARG A 133 14.00 -2.19 -1.11
N ALA A 134 14.23 -2.45 -2.38
CA ALA A 134 13.20 -2.56 -3.41
C ALA A 134 13.17 -4.00 -3.95
N VAL A 135 11.97 -4.51 -4.21
CA VAL A 135 11.73 -5.82 -4.82
C VAL A 135 10.83 -5.60 -6.01
N SER A 136 11.31 -6.02 -7.20
CA SER A 136 10.49 -6.01 -8.41
C SER A 136 9.92 -7.41 -8.62
N LEU A 137 8.60 -7.52 -8.58
CA LEU A 137 7.93 -8.79 -8.86
C LEU A 137 8.07 -9.21 -10.33
N HIS A 138 8.32 -8.27 -11.25
CA HIS A 138 8.52 -8.58 -12.67
C HIS A 138 9.85 -9.30 -12.96
N ASP A 139 10.85 -9.11 -12.11
CA ASP A 139 12.21 -9.65 -12.31
C ASP A 139 12.45 -10.97 -11.59
N GLU A 140 11.47 -11.44 -10.82
CA GLU A 140 11.58 -12.68 -10.06
C GLU A 140 11.41 -13.91 -10.98
N ALA A 141 12.52 -14.62 -11.22
CA ALA A 141 12.51 -15.84 -12.06
C ALA A 141 11.53 -16.91 -11.53
N GLY A 142 11.33 -16.97 -10.21
CA GLY A 142 10.35 -17.84 -9.55
C GLY A 142 8.93 -17.54 -9.98
N GLN A 143 8.55 -16.26 -10.04
CA GLN A 143 7.19 -15.86 -10.41
C GLN A 143 6.83 -16.25 -11.84
N LYS A 144 7.76 -16.06 -12.80
CA LYS A 144 7.52 -16.49 -14.20
C LYS A 144 7.24 -17.97 -14.30
N LYS A 145 7.96 -18.77 -13.51
CA LYS A 145 7.73 -20.21 -13.42
C LYS A 145 6.36 -20.53 -12.81
N ASP A 146 6.02 -19.88 -11.68
CA ASP A 146 4.75 -20.09 -10.99
C ASP A 146 3.55 -19.72 -11.88
N ILE A 147 3.65 -18.63 -12.63
CA ILE A 147 2.64 -18.23 -13.63
C ILE A 147 2.52 -19.29 -14.74
N ALA A 148 3.64 -19.75 -15.29
CA ALA A 148 3.63 -20.78 -16.33
C ALA A 148 3.03 -22.09 -15.84
N ASP A 149 3.36 -22.51 -14.62
CA ASP A 149 2.83 -23.73 -14.00
C ASP A 149 1.32 -23.58 -13.71
N TYR A 150 0.88 -22.42 -13.22
CA TYR A 150 -0.54 -22.14 -13.03
C TYR A 150 -1.33 -22.13 -14.34
N VAL A 151 -0.84 -21.43 -15.38
CA VAL A 151 -1.49 -21.39 -16.69
C VAL A 151 -1.59 -22.80 -17.27
N ARG A 152 -0.51 -23.59 -17.20
CA ARG A 152 -0.50 -24.99 -17.67
C ARG A 152 -1.52 -25.83 -16.91
N PHE A 153 -1.59 -25.68 -15.58
CA PHE A 153 -2.57 -26.38 -14.77
C PHE A 153 -4.01 -26.03 -15.19
N VAL A 154 -4.32 -24.74 -15.33
CA VAL A 154 -5.68 -24.28 -15.71
C VAL A 154 -6.05 -24.80 -17.11
N VAL A 155 -5.19 -24.62 -18.11
CA VAL A 155 -5.47 -25.05 -19.50
C VAL A 155 -5.71 -26.57 -19.59
N ASN A 156 -4.98 -27.36 -18.81
CA ASN A 156 -5.12 -28.82 -18.84
C ASN A 156 -6.28 -29.35 -17.99
N SER A 157 -6.70 -28.62 -16.95
CA SER A 157 -7.77 -29.04 -16.05
C SER A 157 -9.15 -28.51 -16.44
N ASP A 158 -9.25 -27.43 -17.22
CA ASP A 158 -10.52 -26.85 -17.63
C ASP A 158 -11.28 -27.75 -18.59
N MET A 159 -12.52 -28.10 -18.23
CA MET A 159 -13.39 -28.99 -19.02
C MET A 159 -13.69 -28.42 -20.41
N LYS A 160 -13.74 -27.12 -20.61
CA LYS A 160 -13.98 -26.47 -21.90
C LYS A 160 -12.78 -26.60 -22.84
N MET A 161 -11.57 -26.57 -22.27
CA MET A 161 -10.31 -26.68 -23.01
C MET A 161 -9.89 -28.14 -23.23
N ARG A 162 -10.55 -29.10 -22.59
CA ARG A 162 -10.23 -30.52 -22.69
C ARG A 162 -10.32 -31.06 -24.13
N LYS A 163 -11.17 -30.46 -24.97
CA LYS A 163 -11.36 -30.84 -26.37
C LYS A 163 -10.38 -30.18 -27.35
N TRP A 164 -9.55 -29.27 -26.86
CA TRP A 164 -8.57 -28.57 -27.70
C TRP A 164 -7.43 -29.51 -28.08
N ARG A 165 -6.84 -29.26 -29.27
CA ARG A 165 -5.64 -29.97 -29.70
C ARG A 165 -4.47 -29.60 -28.80
N GLU A 166 -3.55 -30.51 -28.57
CA GLU A 166 -2.38 -30.23 -27.72
C GLU A 166 -1.55 -29.04 -28.19
N ASN A 167 -1.38 -28.90 -29.53
CA ASN A 167 -0.69 -27.73 -30.09
C ASN A 167 -1.37 -26.40 -29.76
N ASP A 168 -2.71 -26.35 -29.72
CA ASP A 168 -3.46 -25.16 -29.39
C ASP A 168 -3.32 -24.84 -27.90
N LYS A 169 -3.32 -25.83 -27.02
CA LYS A 169 -3.07 -25.70 -25.59
C LYS A 169 -1.66 -25.16 -25.33
N GLU A 170 -0.64 -25.75 -25.94
CA GLU A 170 0.76 -25.31 -25.78
C GLU A 170 0.96 -23.89 -26.28
N MET A 171 0.33 -23.51 -27.39
CA MET A 171 0.35 -22.14 -27.89
C MET A 171 -0.25 -21.17 -26.88
N VAL A 172 -1.42 -21.49 -26.30
CA VAL A 172 -2.08 -20.64 -25.29
C VAL A 172 -1.23 -20.56 -24.02
N ILE A 173 -0.69 -21.67 -23.54
CA ILE A 173 0.20 -21.69 -22.38
C ILE A 173 1.41 -20.77 -22.61
N THR A 174 2.06 -20.91 -23.77
CA THR A 174 3.24 -20.10 -24.11
C THR A 174 2.91 -18.61 -24.17
N VAL A 175 1.85 -18.25 -24.91
CA VAL A 175 1.45 -16.84 -25.08
C VAL A 175 1.03 -16.20 -23.76
N LEU A 176 0.22 -16.87 -22.95
CA LEU A 176 -0.23 -16.32 -21.67
C LEU A 176 0.92 -16.22 -20.67
N SER A 177 1.79 -17.22 -20.59
CA SER A 177 2.96 -17.19 -19.69
C SER A 177 3.95 -16.08 -20.06
N GLN A 178 4.12 -15.81 -21.37
CA GLN A 178 5.00 -14.73 -21.83
C GLN A 178 4.40 -13.33 -21.65
N LYS A 179 3.06 -13.20 -21.82
CA LYS A 179 2.37 -11.90 -21.75
C LYS A 179 1.88 -11.53 -20.35
N ALA A 180 1.96 -12.43 -19.40
CA ALA A 180 1.53 -12.17 -18.04
C ALA A 180 2.36 -11.06 -17.35
N ASP A 181 3.60 -10.85 -17.81
CA ASP A 181 4.49 -9.74 -17.42
C ASP A 181 4.41 -9.38 -15.93
N GLY A 182 4.35 -10.42 -15.09
CA GLY A 182 4.30 -10.26 -13.63
C GLY A 182 2.91 -9.97 -13.03
N MET A 183 1.85 -10.09 -13.80
CA MET A 183 0.48 -10.02 -13.27
C MET A 183 0.01 -11.34 -12.68
#